data_5eeb368f988eb38546a6438e78be9298
#
_entry.id   5eeb368f988eb38546a6438e78be9298
#
_cell.length_a   1.000
_cell.length_b   1.000
_cell.length_c   1.000
_cell.angle_alpha   90.00
_cell.angle_beta   90.00
_cell.angle_gamma   90.00
#
_symmetry.space_group_name_H-M   'P 1'
#
loop_
_entity.id
_entity.type
_entity.pdbx_description
1 polymer ?
#
loop_
_entity_poly.entity_id
_entity_poly.type
_entity_poly.pdbx_seq_one_letter_code
_entity_poly.pdbx_strand_id
1 'polypeptide(L)'
;MASTSEIRRRIGSVRQTQKITHAMYLISQAKLRKAKQELTNTRPYFQALQTEVGRVFNADSTIESRYLLPVDGNARPLPGVTACLLITADKGLAGAYNQNAIRQAQQLLADHKDTALYVVGEYGRRWFT
;
A
#
# COMPACT_ATOMS: atom_id res chain seq x y z
N MET A 1 -19.17 39.42 -21.00
CA MET A 1 -17.73 39.55 -20.69
C MET A 1 -17.57 39.63 -19.18
N ALA A 2 -16.63 38.91 -18.58
CA ALA A 2 -16.40 38.97 -17.14
C ALA A 2 -15.88 40.34 -16.73
N SER A 3 -16.45 40.91 -15.66
CA SER A 3 -16.02 42.19 -15.11
C SER A 3 -14.62 42.10 -14.52
N THR A 4 -13.83 43.18 -14.63
CA THR A 4 -12.49 43.29 -14.04
C THR A 4 -12.51 42.99 -12.53
N SER A 5 -13.58 43.36 -11.85
CA SER A 5 -13.82 43.04 -10.43
C SER A 5 -13.96 41.52 -10.19
N GLU A 6 -14.69 40.83 -11.06
CA GLU A 6 -14.85 39.36 -10.99
C GLU A 6 -13.53 38.63 -11.20
N ILE A 7 -12.74 39.07 -12.16
CA ILE A 7 -11.41 38.52 -12.41
C ILE A 7 -10.48 38.70 -11.20
N ARG A 8 -10.46 39.86 -10.59
CA ARG A 8 -9.68 40.11 -9.35
C ARG A 8 -10.09 39.21 -8.20
N ARG A 9 -11.42 39.01 -8.02
CA ARG A 9 -11.94 38.09 -7.00
C ARG A 9 -11.51 36.65 -7.26
N ARG A 10 -11.55 36.18 -8.52
CA ARG A 10 -11.08 34.84 -8.92
C ARG A 10 -9.57 34.66 -8.66
N ILE A 11 -8.75 35.64 -9.00
CA ILE A 11 -7.32 35.62 -8.70
C ILE A 11 -7.09 35.49 -7.19
N GLY A 12 -7.83 36.26 -6.36
CA GLY A 12 -7.77 36.16 -4.90
C GLY A 12 -8.10 34.75 -4.39
N SER A 13 -9.19 34.17 -4.88
CA SER A 13 -9.62 32.80 -4.52
C SER A 13 -8.57 31.75 -4.93
N VAL A 14 -8.05 31.83 -6.14
CA VAL A 14 -7.00 30.91 -6.62
C VAL A 14 -5.75 30.99 -5.76
N ARG A 15 -5.30 32.20 -5.39
CA ARG A 15 -4.16 32.39 -4.50
C ARG A 15 -4.40 31.78 -3.11
N GLN A 16 -5.59 31.88 -2.56
CA GLN A 16 -5.92 31.23 -1.28
C GLN A 16 -5.88 29.70 -1.40
N THR A 17 -6.49 29.15 -2.45
CA THR A 17 -6.44 27.71 -2.73
C THR A 17 -5.01 27.22 -2.89
N GLN A 18 -4.17 27.96 -3.59
CA GLN A 18 -2.75 27.65 -3.74
C GLN A 18 -2.02 27.58 -2.39
N LYS A 19 -2.27 28.54 -1.48
CA LYS A 19 -1.68 28.51 -0.13
C LYS A 19 -2.10 27.28 0.66
N ILE A 20 -3.39 26.91 0.59
CA ILE A 20 -3.92 25.72 1.26
C ILE A 20 -3.27 24.46 0.70
N THR A 21 -3.22 24.33 -0.63
CA THR A 21 -2.61 23.18 -1.30
C THR A 21 -1.12 23.04 -0.96
N HIS A 22 -0.41 24.17 -0.88
CA HIS A 22 1.00 24.17 -0.48
C HIS A 22 1.18 23.73 0.97
N ALA A 23 0.33 24.19 1.89
CA ALA A 23 0.36 23.71 3.28
C ALA A 23 0.08 22.19 3.37
N MET A 24 -0.91 21.70 2.62
CA MET A 24 -1.20 20.24 2.54
C MET A 24 0.00 19.46 1.98
N TYR A 25 0.68 19.98 0.98
CA TYR A 25 1.91 19.39 0.44
C TYR A 25 3.01 19.26 1.50
N LEU A 26 3.27 20.33 2.26
CA LEU A 26 4.28 20.33 3.33
C LEU A 26 3.95 19.30 4.43
N ILE A 27 2.67 19.23 4.86
CA ILE A 27 2.22 18.26 5.85
C ILE A 27 2.39 16.82 5.32
N SER A 28 2.01 16.58 4.07
CA SER A 28 2.14 15.27 3.44
C SER A 28 3.60 14.85 3.30
N GLN A 29 4.48 15.78 2.94
CA GLN A 29 5.93 15.54 2.90
C GLN A 29 6.52 15.19 4.28
N ALA A 30 6.09 15.90 5.33
CA ALA A 30 6.54 15.61 6.69
C ALA A 30 6.12 14.20 7.13
N LYS A 31 4.86 13.81 6.87
CA LYS A 31 4.36 12.46 7.15
C LYS A 31 5.10 11.38 6.37
N LEU A 32 5.34 11.60 5.08
CA LEU A 32 6.11 10.68 4.23
C LEU A 32 7.53 10.49 4.76
N ARG A 33 8.20 11.59 5.16
CA ARG A 33 9.55 11.54 5.72
C ARG A 33 9.57 10.71 7.01
N LYS A 34 8.59 10.92 7.91
CA LYS A 34 8.46 10.16 9.14
C LYS A 34 8.27 8.66 8.86
N ALA A 35 7.33 8.30 7.98
CA ALA A 35 7.08 6.91 7.62
C ALA A 35 8.32 6.24 6.97
N LYS A 36 9.04 6.95 6.11
CA LYS A 36 10.30 6.46 5.54
C LYS A 36 11.37 6.23 6.59
N GLN A 37 11.47 7.11 7.58
CA GLN A 37 12.44 6.95 8.68
C GLN A 37 12.11 5.72 9.53
N GLU A 38 10.84 5.51 9.87
CA GLU A 38 10.37 4.34 10.59
C GLU A 38 10.67 3.04 9.82
N LEU A 39 10.43 3.02 8.52
CA LEU A 39 10.79 1.89 7.65
C LEU A 39 12.31 1.64 7.67
N THR A 40 13.11 2.70 7.53
CA THR A 40 14.58 2.60 7.55
C THR A 40 15.10 2.04 8.88
N ASN A 41 14.50 2.44 9.98
CA ASN A 41 14.88 1.97 11.32
C ASN A 41 14.48 0.49 11.54
N THR A 42 13.40 0.03 10.92
CA THR A 42 12.89 -1.34 11.07
C THR A 42 13.57 -2.34 10.12
N ARG A 43 14.01 -1.87 8.97
CA ARG A 43 14.60 -2.71 7.91
C ARG A 43 15.79 -3.57 8.35
N PRO A 44 16.78 -3.07 9.13
CA PRO A 44 17.90 -3.88 9.59
C PRO A 44 17.46 -5.08 10.43
N TYR A 45 16.43 -4.92 11.27
CA TYR A 45 15.86 -6.01 12.06
C TYR A 45 15.32 -7.13 11.16
N PHE A 46 14.52 -6.79 10.14
CA PHE A 46 13.98 -7.78 9.22
C PHE A 46 15.09 -8.46 8.40
N GLN A 47 16.11 -7.73 7.98
CA GLN A 47 17.25 -8.31 7.26
C GLN A 47 18.03 -9.29 8.14
N ALA A 48 18.28 -8.94 9.39
CA ALA A 48 18.92 -9.84 10.34
C ALA A 48 18.07 -11.10 10.56
N LEU A 49 16.77 -10.94 10.78
CA LEU A 49 15.85 -12.07 10.95
C LEU A 49 15.84 -12.99 9.74
N GLN A 50 15.73 -12.45 8.51
CA GLN A 50 15.79 -13.24 7.28
C GLN A 50 17.12 -14.01 7.14
N THR A 51 18.23 -13.37 7.51
CA THR A 51 19.55 -14.01 7.47
C THR A 51 19.62 -15.18 8.46
N GLU A 52 19.15 -15.00 9.69
CA GLU A 52 19.17 -16.06 10.71
C GLU A 52 18.21 -17.20 10.35
N VAL A 53 17.02 -16.89 9.86
CA VAL A 53 16.09 -17.91 9.34
C VAL A 53 16.76 -18.69 8.21
N GLY A 54 17.39 -18.02 7.25
CA GLY A 54 18.12 -18.68 6.17
C GLY A 54 19.28 -19.56 6.67
N ARG A 55 20.01 -19.14 7.72
CA ARG A 55 21.07 -19.94 8.33
C ARG A 55 20.54 -21.23 8.95
N VAL A 56 19.45 -21.15 9.70
CA VAL A 56 18.82 -22.32 10.34
C VAL A 56 18.41 -23.34 9.28
N PHE A 57 17.73 -22.91 8.22
CA PHE A 57 17.26 -23.80 7.16
C PHE A 57 18.37 -24.36 6.27
N ASN A 58 19.47 -23.61 6.10
CA ASN A 58 20.64 -24.12 5.37
C ASN A 58 21.50 -25.07 6.21
N ALA A 59 21.44 -24.97 7.54
CA ALA A 59 22.19 -25.85 8.45
C ALA A 59 21.53 -27.24 8.58
N ASP A 60 20.21 -27.32 8.44
CA ASP A 60 19.48 -28.58 8.53
C ASP A 60 18.43 -28.67 7.41
N SER A 61 18.78 -29.42 6.38
CA SER A 61 17.92 -29.66 5.21
C SER A 61 16.74 -30.61 5.51
N THR A 62 16.66 -31.16 6.73
CA THR A 62 15.59 -32.09 7.14
C THR A 62 14.39 -31.39 7.75
N ILE A 63 14.45 -30.06 7.92
CA ILE A 63 13.33 -29.30 8.48
C ILE A 63 12.17 -29.25 7.49
N GLU A 64 11.19 -30.10 7.70
CA GLU A 64 9.92 -30.02 6.99
C GLU A 64 8.98 -29.01 7.68
N SER A 65 8.57 -27.99 6.95
CA SER A 65 7.61 -26.99 7.45
C SER A 65 6.62 -26.58 6.37
N ARG A 66 5.34 -26.48 6.75
CA ARG A 66 4.29 -25.95 5.87
C ARG A 66 4.56 -24.52 5.40
N TYR A 67 5.44 -23.79 6.06
CA TYR A 67 5.77 -22.40 5.74
C TYR A 67 6.97 -22.29 4.79
N LEU A 68 7.61 -23.39 4.48
CA LEU A 68 8.73 -23.43 3.55
C LEU A 68 8.23 -23.85 2.17
N LEU A 69 8.57 -23.09 1.18
CA LEU A 69 8.39 -23.50 -0.20
C LEU A 69 9.39 -24.61 -0.53
N PRO A 70 8.99 -25.66 -1.27
CA PRO A 70 9.91 -26.69 -1.73
C PRO A 70 11.07 -26.06 -2.50
N VAL A 71 12.29 -26.55 -2.28
CA VAL A 71 13.53 -26.06 -2.91
C VAL A 71 13.50 -26.23 -4.44
N ASP A 72 12.64 -27.09 -4.96
CA ASP A 72 12.48 -27.38 -6.39
C ASP A 72 11.79 -26.25 -7.19
N GLY A 73 11.45 -25.14 -6.55
CA GLY A 73 10.80 -23.98 -7.19
C GLY A 73 9.35 -24.23 -7.65
N ASN A 74 8.85 -25.45 -7.50
CA ASN A 74 7.46 -25.77 -7.77
C ASN A 74 6.60 -25.42 -6.54
N ALA A 75 6.15 -24.18 -6.49
CA ALA A 75 5.16 -23.77 -5.50
C ALA A 75 3.92 -24.65 -5.64
N ARG A 76 3.82 -25.71 -4.82
CA ARG A 76 2.58 -26.45 -4.71
C ARG A 76 1.53 -25.52 -4.10
N PRO A 77 0.34 -25.39 -4.73
CA PRO A 77 -0.73 -24.64 -4.10
C PRO A 77 -0.97 -25.25 -2.73
N LEU A 78 -0.72 -24.46 -1.67
CA LEU A 78 -1.08 -24.90 -0.33
C LEU A 78 -2.61 -25.07 -0.30
N PRO A 79 -3.11 -26.21 0.21
CA PRO A 79 -4.54 -26.35 0.37
C PRO A 79 -5.05 -25.31 1.36
N GLY A 80 -6.01 -24.51 0.95
CA GLY A 80 -6.55 -23.46 1.78
C GLY A 80 -7.10 -22.29 0.99
N VAL A 81 -7.61 -21.31 1.70
CA VAL A 81 -8.12 -20.06 1.15
C VAL A 81 -6.96 -19.09 0.90
N THR A 82 -6.89 -18.52 -0.28
CA THR A 82 -5.93 -17.46 -0.58
C THR A 82 -6.30 -16.20 0.19
N ALA A 83 -5.34 -15.57 0.87
CA ALA A 83 -5.56 -14.29 1.54
C ALA A 83 -5.01 -13.15 0.67
N CYS A 84 -5.86 -12.22 0.30
CA CYS A 84 -5.47 -10.98 -0.38
C CYS A 84 -5.53 -9.81 0.60
N LEU A 85 -4.39 -9.18 0.89
CA LEU A 85 -4.31 -7.97 1.69
C LEU A 85 -4.24 -6.74 0.78
N LEU A 86 -5.35 -6.01 0.69
CA LEU A 86 -5.43 -4.77 -0.07
C LEU A 86 -5.19 -3.56 0.83
N ILE A 87 -4.13 -2.81 0.56
CA ILE A 87 -3.78 -1.59 1.30
C ILE A 87 -4.11 -0.37 0.45
N THR A 88 -5.05 0.43 0.92
CA THR A 88 -5.49 1.69 0.27
C THR A 88 -5.26 2.88 1.18
N ALA A 89 -5.43 4.09 0.65
CA ALA A 89 -5.37 5.30 1.46
C ALA A 89 -6.65 5.52 2.28
N ASP A 90 -6.54 6.23 3.40
CA ASP A 90 -7.70 6.65 4.20
C ASP A 90 -8.45 7.83 3.58
N LYS A 91 -7.73 8.67 2.83
CA LYS A 91 -8.27 9.90 2.22
C LYS A 91 -7.99 9.92 0.73
N GLY A 92 -8.75 10.76 0.02
CA GLY A 92 -8.53 11.04 -1.39
C GLY A 92 -7.23 11.79 -1.68
N LEU A 93 -7.11 12.33 -2.89
CA LEU A 93 -5.94 13.04 -3.41
C LEU A 93 -4.69 12.16 -3.57
N ALA A 94 -4.87 10.84 -3.65
CA ALA A 94 -3.80 9.86 -3.87
C ALA A 94 -3.54 9.56 -5.38
N GLY A 95 -4.02 10.42 -6.28
CA GLY A 95 -3.95 10.18 -7.72
C GLY A 95 -4.65 8.87 -8.10
N ALA A 96 -4.06 8.11 -9.00
CA ALA A 96 -4.61 6.84 -9.47
C ALA A 96 -4.29 5.63 -8.55
N TYR A 97 -3.53 5.83 -7.45
CA TYR A 97 -3.07 4.74 -6.58
C TYR A 97 -4.21 3.83 -6.12
N ASN A 98 -5.24 4.40 -5.49
CA ASN A 98 -6.34 3.60 -4.95
C ASN A 98 -7.08 2.82 -6.04
N GLN A 99 -7.35 3.45 -7.18
CA GLN A 99 -8.03 2.80 -8.30
C GLN A 99 -7.20 1.66 -8.91
N ASN A 100 -5.89 1.86 -9.04
CA ASN A 100 -5.00 0.82 -9.56
C ASN A 100 -4.90 -0.36 -8.60
N ALA A 101 -4.77 -0.10 -7.29
CA ALA A 101 -4.72 -1.15 -6.27
C ALA A 101 -6.04 -1.96 -6.22
N ILE A 102 -7.18 -1.28 -6.28
CA ILE A 102 -8.50 -1.92 -6.32
C ILE A 102 -8.65 -2.78 -7.57
N ARG A 103 -8.26 -2.28 -8.74
CA ARG A 103 -8.32 -3.04 -10.00
C ARG A 103 -7.50 -4.32 -9.93
N GLN A 104 -6.28 -4.25 -9.39
CA GLN A 104 -5.43 -5.44 -9.20
C GLN A 104 -6.08 -6.45 -8.23
N ALA A 105 -6.66 -5.97 -7.13
CA ALA A 105 -7.39 -6.85 -6.22
C ALA A 105 -8.60 -7.51 -6.88
N GLN A 106 -9.38 -6.79 -7.68
CA GLN A 106 -10.51 -7.34 -8.42
C GLN A 106 -10.09 -8.41 -9.44
N GLN A 107 -8.96 -8.21 -10.14
CA GLN A 107 -8.40 -9.22 -11.04
C GLN A 107 -8.01 -10.48 -10.27
N LEU A 108 -7.30 -10.33 -9.15
CA LEU A 108 -6.89 -11.46 -8.30
C LEU A 108 -8.10 -12.23 -7.76
N LEU A 109 -9.16 -11.53 -7.34
CA LEU A 109 -10.41 -12.16 -6.87
C LEU A 109 -11.15 -12.89 -8.01
N ALA A 110 -11.05 -12.41 -9.24
CA ALA A 110 -11.64 -13.08 -10.40
C ALA A 110 -10.88 -14.37 -10.78
N ASP A 111 -9.55 -14.32 -10.67
CA ASP A 111 -8.68 -15.45 -11.00
C ASP A 111 -8.71 -16.56 -9.93
N HIS A 112 -8.93 -16.18 -8.65
CA HIS A 112 -8.92 -17.08 -7.50
C HIS A 112 -10.24 -16.99 -6.73
N LYS A 113 -11.17 -17.91 -7.00
CA LYS A 113 -12.52 -17.89 -6.39
C LYS A 113 -12.53 -18.06 -4.87
N ASP A 114 -11.57 -18.82 -4.33
CA ASP A 114 -11.45 -19.06 -2.88
C ASP A 114 -10.45 -18.06 -2.26
N THR A 115 -10.75 -16.76 -2.38
CA THR A 115 -9.89 -15.71 -1.84
C THR A 115 -10.62 -14.92 -0.75
N ALA A 116 -10.01 -14.84 0.44
CA ALA A 116 -10.43 -13.94 1.50
C ALA A 116 -9.77 -12.56 1.29
N LEU A 117 -10.58 -11.52 1.14
CA LEU A 117 -10.10 -10.15 0.96
C LEU A 117 -10.04 -9.42 2.31
N TYR A 118 -8.86 -8.97 2.68
CA TYR A 118 -8.60 -8.10 3.83
C TYR A 118 -8.29 -6.70 3.33
N VAL A 119 -9.09 -5.72 3.74
CA VAL A 119 -8.96 -4.34 3.26
C VAL A 119 -8.47 -3.43 4.38
N VAL A 120 -7.36 -2.72 4.13
CA VAL A 120 -6.80 -1.67 4.98
C VAL A 120 -6.94 -0.34 4.26
N GLY A 121 -7.44 0.66 4.97
CA GLY A 121 -7.69 2.00 4.45
C GLY A 121 -9.17 2.25 4.13
N GLU A 122 -9.62 3.45 4.48
CA GLU A 122 -11.03 3.83 4.38
C GLU A 122 -11.54 3.86 2.93
N TYR A 123 -10.66 4.19 1.96
CA TYR A 123 -11.04 4.25 0.56
C TYR A 123 -11.44 2.86 0.02
N GLY A 124 -10.62 1.85 0.28
CA GLY A 124 -10.92 0.48 -0.14
C GLY A 124 -12.09 -0.12 0.64
N ARG A 125 -12.18 0.17 1.94
CA ARG A 125 -13.30 -0.28 2.76
C ARG A 125 -14.64 0.16 2.17
N ARG A 126 -14.78 1.44 1.78
CA ARG A 126 -16.00 1.96 1.15
C ARG A 126 -16.28 1.38 -0.23
N TRP A 127 -15.26 0.90 -0.91
CA TRP A 127 -15.43 0.33 -2.23
C TRP A 127 -16.01 -1.08 -2.19
N PHE A 128 -15.61 -1.88 -1.19
CA PHE A 128 -15.98 -3.30 -1.07
C PHE A 128 -17.11 -3.56 -0.04
N THR A 129 -17.63 -2.54 0.61
CA THR A 129 -18.82 -2.62 1.47
C THR A 129 -20.05 -2.20 0.70
#